data_423cf173884d5fadc0838c716d3ac869
#
_entry.id   423cf173884d5fadc0838c716d3ac869
#
_cell.length_a   1.000
_cell.length_b   1.000
_cell.length_c   1.000
_cell.angle_alpha   90.00
_cell.angle_beta   90.00
_cell.angle_gamma   90.00
#
_symmetry.space_group_name_H-M   'P 1'
#
loop_
_entity.id
_entity.type
_entity.pdbx_description
1 polymer ?
#
loop_
_entity_poly.entity_id
_entity_poly.type
_entity_poly.pdbx_seq_one_letter_code
_entity_poly.pdbx_strand_id
1 'polypeptide(L)'
;MPQKAVLRKVEIEMAVDPLIQSLKGKLVVSVQAYMGEPLRTPETMAQMSRACELGGAAAIRCQGLADIAAIKGRCEVPVIGLWKDGHEGVYITPTLRHARACVAAGA
;
A
#
# COMPACT_ATOMS: atom_id res chain seq x y z
N MET A 1 16.35 -5.85 -34.20
CA MET A 1 15.65 -5.57 -33.51
C MET A 1 14.39 -6.15 -32.91
N PRO A 2 13.45 -6.84 -33.62
CA PRO A 2 12.32 -7.44 -32.93
C PRO A 2 12.73 -8.37 -31.79
N GLN A 3 13.81 -9.13 -31.99
CA GLN A 3 14.34 -10.09 -31.03
C GLN A 3 14.89 -9.43 -29.75
N LYS A 4 15.59 -8.30 -29.88
CA LYS A 4 16.09 -7.54 -28.73
C LYS A 4 14.94 -6.91 -27.92
N ALA A 5 13.92 -6.41 -28.59
CA ALA A 5 12.74 -5.83 -27.93
C ALA A 5 11.96 -6.89 -27.14
N VAL A 6 11.81 -8.11 -27.71
CA VAL A 6 11.12 -9.23 -27.04
C VAL A 6 11.90 -9.68 -25.80
N LEU A 7 13.23 -9.89 -25.92
CA LEU A 7 14.08 -10.29 -24.80
C LEU A 7 14.04 -9.26 -23.66
N ARG A 8 14.11 -7.97 -24.01
CA ARG A 8 14.06 -6.90 -23.03
C ARG A 8 12.72 -6.84 -22.28
N LYS A 9 11.61 -7.10 -22.99
CA LYS A 9 10.29 -7.17 -22.39
C LYS A 9 10.19 -8.31 -21.39
N VAL A 10 10.69 -9.50 -21.76
CA VAL A 10 10.76 -10.67 -20.87
C VAL A 10 11.59 -10.38 -19.63
N GLU A 11 12.77 -9.76 -19.79
CA GLU A 11 13.62 -9.37 -18.65
C GLU A 11 12.91 -8.41 -17.70
N ILE A 12 12.21 -7.40 -18.21
CA ILE A 12 11.44 -6.46 -17.39
C ILE A 12 10.31 -7.18 -16.65
N GLU A 13 9.57 -8.03 -17.31
CA GLU A 13 8.49 -8.80 -16.71
C GLU A 13 9.00 -9.74 -15.61
N MET A 14 10.15 -10.39 -15.82
CA MET A 14 10.77 -11.25 -14.83
C MET A 14 11.34 -10.47 -13.63
N ALA A 15 11.71 -9.19 -13.82
CA ALA A 15 12.21 -8.34 -12.76
C ALA A 15 11.09 -7.78 -11.86
N VAL A 16 9.83 -7.83 -12.28
CA VAL A 16 8.71 -7.34 -11.49
C VAL A 16 8.34 -8.37 -10.42
N ASP A 17 8.23 -7.88 -9.18
CA ASP A 17 7.80 -8.71 -8.05
C ASP A 17 6.45 -9.38 -8.34
N PRO A 18 6.31 -10.68 -8.10
CA PRO A 18 5.04 -11.39 -8.32
C PRO A 18 3.85 -10.76 -7.61
N LEU A 19 4.05 -10.16 -6.43
CA LEU A 19 3.00 -9.45 -5.72
C LEU A 19 2.49 -8.26 -6.53
N ILE A 20 3.39 -7.44 -7.04
CA ILE A 20 3.04 -6.27 -7.87
C ILE A 20 2.34 -6.74 -9.15
N GLN A 21 2.85 -7.79 -9.76
CA GLN A 21 2.24 -8.37 -10.96
C GLN A 21 0.81 -8.84 -10.69
N SER A 22 0.53 -9.38 -9.50
CA SER A 22 -0.79 -9.85 -9.11
C SER A 22 -1.82 -8.71 -8.98
N LEU A 23 -1.38 -7.46 -8.85
CA LEU A 23 -2.26 -6.30 -8.73
C LEU A 23 -2.65 -5.69 -10.09
N LYS A 24 -2.02 -6.13 -11.17
CA LYS A 24 -2.27 -5.58 -12.50
C LYS A 24 -3.74 -5.77 -12.90
N GLY A 25 -4.38 -4.68 -13.30
CA GLY A 25 -5.79 -4.68 -13.70
C GLY A 25 -6.78 -4.79 -12.55
N LYS A 26 -6.33 -4.69 -11.31
CA LYS A 26 -7.16 -4.83 -10.12
C LYS A 26 -7.30 -3.51 -9.37
N LEU A 27 -8.28 -3.46 -8.46
CA LEU A 27 -8.57 -2.27 -7.68
C LEU A 27 -7.74 -2.27 -6.39
N VAL A 28 -7.01 -1.19 -6.17
CA VAL A 28 -6.37 -0.86 -4.89
C VAL A 28 -7.18 0.26 -4.25
N VAL A 29 -7.62 0.07 -3.02
CA VAL A 29 -8.42 1.06 -2.30
C VAL A 29 -7.56 1.79 -1.29
N SER A 30 -7.59 3.13 -1.32
CA SER A 30 -6.93 3.97 -0.33
C SER A 30 -7.88 4.24 0.83
N VAL A 31 -7.48 3.88 2.04
CA VAL A 31 -8.27 4.08 3.26
C VAL A 31 -7.48 4.99 4.18
N GLN A 32 -7.84 6.26 4.22
CA GLN A 32 -7.14 7.29 4.99
C GLN A 32 -8.13 8.30 5.58
N ALA A 33 -7.80 8.82 6.74
CA ALA A 33 -8.49 9.94 7.36
C ALA A 33 -7.47 10.85 8.04
N TYR A 34 -7.71 12.16 7.99
CA TYR A 34 -6.82 13.16 8.61
C TYR A 34 -7.22 13.43 10.06
N MET A 35 -6.29 13.97 10.82
CA MET A 35 -6.55 14.43 12.18
C MET A 35 -7.76 15.38 12.21
N GLY A 36 -8.65 15.17 13.16
CA GLY A 36 -9.88 15.95 13.30
C GLY A 36 -11.08 15.42 12.51
N GLU A 37 -10.88 14.52 11.58
CA GLU A 37 -12.00 13.87 10.90
C GLU A 37 -12.69 12.85 11.83
N PRO A 38 -14.04 12.70 11.75
CA PRO A 38 -14.79 11.84 12.67
C PRO A 38 -14.34 10.38 12.69
N LEU A 39 -13.88 9.86 11.56
CA LEU A 39 -13.47 8.45 11.42
C LEU A 39 -11.98 8.23 11.68
N ARG A 40 -11.25 9.24 12.19
CA ARG A 40 -9.79 9.17 12.37
C ARG A 40 -9.42 8.30 13.56
N THR A 41 -9.45 6.99 13.40
CA THR A 41 -8.83 6.03 14.32
C THR A 41 -8.26 4.84 13.53
N PRO A 42 -7.19 4.21 14.00
CA PRO A 42 -6.68 2.99 13.36
C PRO A 42 -7.72 1.88 13.29
N GLU A 43 -8.54 1.73 14.33
CA GLU A 43 -9.60 0.74 14.39
C GLU A 43 -10.64 0.95 13.27
N THR A 44 -11.09 2.18 13.07
CA THR A 44 -12.05 2.50 12.01
C THR A 44 -11.44 2.27 10.63
N MET A 45 -10.17 2.63 10.44
CA MET A 45 -9.47 2.37 9.18
C MET A 45 -9.37 0.87 8.90
N ALA A 46 -9.12 0.07 9.91
CA ALA A 46 -9.06 -1.38 9.79
C ALA A 46 -10.44 -1.99 9.44
N GLN A 47 -11.51 -1.49 10.05
CA GLN A 47 -12.88 -1.92 9.75
C GLN A 47 -13.27 -1.58 8.31
N MET A 48 -12.99 -0.37 7.87
CA MET A 48 -13.25 0.07 6.49
C MET A 48 -12.45 -0.73 5.48
N SER A 49 -11.18 -1.01 5.79
CA SER A 49 -10.31 -1.82 4.94
C SER A 49 -10.83 -3.25 4.79
N ARG A 50 -11.29 -3.84 5.87
CA ARG A 50 -11.91 -5.17 5.83
C ARG A 50 -13.18 -5.18 4.98
N ALA A 51 -14.00 -4.15 5.08
CA ALA A 51 -15.18 -4.00 4.23
C ALA A 51 -14.80 -3.90 2.74
N CYS A 52 -13.76 -3.14 2.43
CA CYS A 52 -13.25 -3.03 1.06
C CYS A 52 -12.70 -4.36 0.55
N GLU A 53 -12.00 -5.10 1.38
CA GLU A 53 -11.49 -6.44 1.05
C GLU A 53 -12.64 -7.39 0.72
N LEU A 54 -13.67 -7.42 1.54
CA LEU A 54 -14.86 -8.23 1.30
C LEU A 54 -15.58 -7.82 0.02
N GLY A 55 -15.49 -6.55 -0.36
CA GLY A 55 -16.03 -6.03 -1.61
C GLY A 55 -15.17 -6.31 -2.84
N GLY A 56 -13.99 -6.92 -2.68
CA GLY A 56 -13.14 -7.33 -3.79
C GLY A 56 -11.88 -6.50 -4.01
N ALA A 57 -11.50 -5.60 -3.10
CA ALA A 57 -10.24 -4.88 -3.19
C ALA A 57 -9.07 -5.86 -3.20
N ALA A 58 -8.11 -5.67 -4.11
CA ALA A 58 -6.94 -6.54 -4.24
C ALA A 58 -5.79 -6.12 -3.31
N ALA A 59 -5.79 -4.88 -2.86
CA ALA A 59 -4.84 -4.34 -1.89
C ALA A 59 -5.43 -3.11 -1.23
N ILE A 60 -4.90 -2.76 -0.06
CA ILE A 60 -5.29 -1.56 0.69
C ILE A 60 -4.07 -0.64 0.79
N ARG A 61 -4.26 0.64 0.46
CA ARG A 61 -3.26 1.68 0.65
C ARG A 61 -3.65 2.51 1.87
N CYS A 62 -2.72 2.69 2.80
CA CYS A 62 -3.00 3.39 4.05
C CYS A 62 -1.80 4.18 4.56
N GLN A 63 -2.05 5.11 5.47
CA GLN A 63 -1.08 6.06 5.99
C GLN A 63 -0.90 5.91 7.50
N GLY A 64 0.37 5.88 7.92
CA GLY A 64 0.75 5.87 9.34
C GLY A 64 0.96 4.48 9.89
N LEU A 65 1.93 4.35 10.79
CA LEU A 65 2.35 3.04 11.30
C LEU A 65 1.24 2.34 12.08
N ALA A 66 0.44 3.09 12.84
CA ALA A 66 -0.66 2.53 13.61
C ALA A 66 -1.77 1.97 12.70
N ASP A 67 -2.11 2.69 11.63
CA ASP A 67 -3.09 2.25 10.65
C ASP A 67 -2.61 0.99 9.91
N ILE A 68 -1.35 1.00 9.48
CA ILE A 68 -0.74 -0.15 8.80
C ILE A 68 -0.86 -1.40 9.66
N ALA A 69 -0.46 -1.32 10.92
CA ALA A 69 -0.52 -2.44 11.86
C ALA A 69 -1.96 -2.92 12.10
N ALA A 70 -2.90 -2.00 12.30
CA ALA A 70 -4.31 -2.33 12.53
C ALA A 70 -4.95 -2.99 11.31
N ILE A 71 -4.69 -2.46 10.12
CA ILE A 71 -5.22 -3.01 8.86
C ILE A 71 -4.60 -4.39 8.59
N LYS A 72 -3.30 -4.54 8.78
CA LYS A 72 -2.62 -5.82 8.63
C LYS A 72 -3.19 -6.90 9.55
N GLY A 73 -3.63 -6.51 10.74
CA GLY A 73 -4.26 -7.42 11.69
C GLY A 73 -5.67 -7.88 11.30
N ARG A 74 -6.34 -7.18 10.40
CA ARG A 74 -7.72 -7.51 9.97
C ARG A 74 -7.86 -7.98 8.54
N CYS A 75 -6.90 -7.66 7.67
CA CYS A 75 -6.98 -7.95 6.24
C CYS A 75 -5.90 -8.97 5.84
N GLU A 76 -6.22 -9.77 4.84
CA GLU A 76 -5.30 -10.74 4.24
C GLU A 76 -4.65 -10.19 2.96
N VAL A 77 -5.31 -9.24 2.28
CA VAL A 77 -4.75 -8.62 1.07
C VAL A 77 -3.49 -7.80 1.39
N PRO A 78 -2.61 -7.60 0.41
CA PRO A 78 -1.41 -6.78 0.60
C PRO A 78 -1.74 -5.37 1.08
N VAL A 79 -0.89 -4.83 1.94
CA VAL A 79 -1.00 -3.47 2.47
C VAL A 79 0.11 -2.61 1.87
N ILE A 80 -0.28 -1.55 1.17
CA ILE A 80 0.63 -0.55 0.63
C ILE A 80 0.67 0.59 1.65
N GLY A 81 1.72 0.61 2.46
CA GLY A 81 1.86 1.57 3.54
C GLY A 81 2.68 2.79 3.13
N LEU A 82 2.28 3.94 3.65
CA LEU A 82 3.05 5.17 3.56
C LEU A 82 3.07 5.88 4.91
N TRP A 83 4.03 6.77 5.10
CA TRP A 83 4.15 7.57 6.31
C TRP A 83 4.36 9.02 5.91
N LYS A 84 3.34 9.85 6.12
CA LYS A 84 3.42 11.29 5.89
C LYS A 84 4.12 11.94 7.08
N ASP A 85 5.26 12.57 6.82
CA ASP A 85 6.04 13.29 7.80
C ASP A 85 6.12 14.76 7.37
N GLY A 86 5.34 15.61 8.02
CA GLY A 86 5.14 16.98 7.59
C GLY A 86 4.03 17.12 6.55
N HIS A 87 4.05 18.22 5.81
CA HIS A 87 3.04 18.56 4.81
C HIS A 87 3.58 19.39 3.64
N GLU A 88 4.89 19.58 3.57
CA GLU A 88 5.55 20.38 2.51
C GLU A 88 6.67 19.58 1.86
N GLY A 89 6.90 19.87 0.58
CA GLY A 89 7.95 19.21 -0.20
C GLY A 89 7.70 17.72 -0.37
N VAL A 90 8.77 16.93 -0.28
CA VAL A 90 8.70 15.46 -0.32
C VAL A 90 8.45 14.97 1.11
N TYR A 91 7.20 14.76 1.46
CA TYR A 91 6.82 14.38 2.82
C TYR A 91 6.19 12.98 2.94
N ILE A 92 5.86 12.34 1.83
CA ILE A 92 5.28 11.00 1.83
C ILE A 92 6.40 9.97 1.78
N THR A 93 6.64 9.28 2.90
CA THR A 93 7.68 8.27 3.04
C THR A 93 9.02 8.78 2.49
N PRO A 94 9.53 9.91 3.02
CA PRO A 94 10.60 10.65 2.34
C PRO A 94 11.98 10.01 2.43
N THR A 95 12.21 9.06 3.33
CA THR A 95 13.52 8.42 3.50
C THR A 95 13.39 6.91 3.62
N LEU A 96 14.52 6.22 3.50
CA LEU A 96 14.61 4.78 3.69
C LEU A 96 14.16 4.37 5.11
N ARG A 97 14.45 5.20 6.12
CA ARG A 97 14.00 4.96 7.49
C ARG A 97 12.47 4.88 7.56
N HIS A 98 11.77 5.79 6.87
CA HIS A 98 10.31 5.79 6.81
C HIS A 98 9.79 4.52 6.11
N ALA A 99 10.38 4.16 4.98
CA ALA A 99 10.00 2.97 4.25
C ALA A 99 10.19 1.68 5.08
N ARG A 100 11.32 1.57 5.76
CA ARG A 100 11.59 0.43 6.64
C ARG A 100 10.61 0.35 7.81
N ALA A 101 10.24 1.49 8.38
CA ALA A 101 9.24 1.53 9.46
C ALA A 101 7.87 1.05 8.97
N CYS A 102 7.45 1.45 7.77
CA CYS A 102 6.21 0.96 7.17
C CYS A 102 6.22 -0.56 6.98
N VAL A 103 7.31 -1.10 6.47
CA VAL A 103 7.48 -2.55 6.29
C VAL A 103 7.45 -3.28 7.64
N ALA A 104 8.14 -2.74 8.64
CA ALA A 104 8.14 -3.32 10.00
C ALA A 104 6.73 -3.32 10.63
N ALA A 105 5.88 -2.35 10.29
CA ALA A 105 4.50 -2.28 10.75
C ALA A 105 3.57 -3.26 10.02
N GLY A 106 3.99 -3.82 8.87
CA GLY A 106 3.23 -4.83 8.15
C GLY A 106 2.94 -4.53 6.66
N ALA A 107 3.44 -3.39 6.18
CA ALA A 107 3.31 -3.07 4.76
C ALA A 107 4.14 -4.01 3.87
#